data_12b66b2baacc85d452f06e655f027e5c
#
_entry.id   12b66b2baacc85d452f06e655f027e5c
#
_cell.length_a   1.000
_cell.length_b   1.000
_cell.length_c   1.000
_cell.angle_alpha   90.00
_cell.angle_beta   90.00
_cell.angle_gamma   90.00
#
_symmetry.space_group_name_H-M   'P 1'
#
loop_
_entity.id
_entity.type
_entity.pdbx_description
1 polymer ?
#
loop_
_entity_poly.entity_id
_entity_poly.type
_entity_poly.pdbx_seq_one_letter_code
_entity_poly.pdbx_strand_id
1 'polypeptide(L)'
;MLPISLAVRVLQHLGVISWCAQWLDPVFQYLGLPGASAIAFLTGASVTTYACIAVMLSMALTLRQATIITIMVLICHALPLECAVVKKVGSKPFRMAFIRIVGAFLAALYLNLVLPEMNAPFCGVGQTLEAPSLSTVLEEWAMSSVRLSFMIFGI
;
A
#
# COMPACT_ATOMS: atom_id res chain seq x y z
N MET A 1 -7.16 10.32 -14.40
CA MET A 1 -6.57 9.30 -13.49
C MET A 1 -5.10 9.02 -13.76
N LEU A 2 -4.65 8.99 -15.01
CA LEU A 2 -3.25 8.71 -15.40
C LEU A 2 -2.17 9.59 -14.74
N PRO A 3 -2.30 10.93 -14.64
CA PRO A 3 -1.24 11.75 -14.06
C PRO A 3 -1.03 11.54 -12.57
N ILE A 4 -2.09 11.16 -11.83
CA ILE A 4 -2.00 10.94 -10.39
C ILE A 4 -1.25 9.63 -10.10
N SER A 5 -1.52 8.56 -10.86
CA SER A 5 -0.81 7.29 -10.72
C SER A 5 0.68 7.41 -11.07
N LEU A 6 1.01 8.22 -12.07
CA LEU A 6 2.40 8.51 -12.41
C LEU A 6 3.11 9.28 -11.29
N ALA A 7 2.48 10.33 -10.74
CA ALA A 7 3.03 11.11 -9.64
C ALA A 7 3.33 10.25 -8.41
N VAL A 8 2.41 9.33 -8.05
CA VAL A 8 2.60 8.42 -6.92
C VAL A 8 3.75 7.44 -7.17
N ARG A 9 3.91 6.91 -8.39
CA ARG A 9 5.04 6.03 -8.75
C ARG A 9 6.38 6.78 -8.70
N VAL A 10 6.43 8.02 -9.16
CA VAL A 10 7.64 8.86 -9.06
C VAL A 10 7.97 9.14 -7.59
N LEU A 11 7.00 9.44 -6.75
CA LEU A 11 7.20 9.65 -5.31
C LEU A 11 7.76 8.38 -4.63
N GLN A 12 7.30 7.22 -5.06
CA GLN A 12 7.80 5.93 -4.59
C GLN A 12 9.26 5.72 -4.95
N HIS A 13 9.64 6.06 -6.18
CA HIS A 13 11.01 5.95 -6.66
C HIS A 13 11.96 6.94 -5.96
N LEU A 14 11.47 8.11 -5.58
CA LEU A 14 12.26 9.11 -4.84
C LEU A 14 12.54 8.74 -3.38
N GLY A 15 12.09 7.56 -2.91
CA GLY A 15 12.34 7.08 -1.55
C GLY A 15 11.53 7.80 -0.46
N VAL A 16 10.59 8.66 -0.84
CA VAL A 16 9.72 9.38 0.11
C VAL A 16 8.92 8.39 0.97
N ILE A 17 8.49 7.28 0.38
CA ILE A 17 7.76 6.21 1.08
C ILE A 17 8.64 5.58 2.16
N SER A 18 9.91 5.32 1.86
CA SER A 18 10.86 4.75 2.83
C SER A 18 11.16 5.73 3.97
N TRP A 19 11.24 7.01 3.68
CA TRP A 19 11.40 8.04 4.70
C TRP A 19 10.18 8.13 5.63
N CYS A 20 8.97 8.15 5.08
CA CYS A 20 7.74 8.11 5.86
C CYS A 20 7.61 6.83 6.68
N ALA A 21 8.08 5.68 6.14
CA ALA A 21 8.04 4.41 6.84
C ALA A 21 8.85 4.44 8.13
N GLN A 22 10.01 5.11 8.15
CA GLN A 22 10.84 5.25 9.34
C GLN A 22 10.11 5.97 10.49
N TRP A 23 9.25 6.93 10.18
CA TRP A 23 8.44 7.62 11.18
C TRP A 23 7.28 6.77 11.71
N LEU A 24 6.78 5.85 10.88
CA LEU A 24 5.72 4.92 11.27
C LEU A 24 6.26 3.69 12.03
N ASP A 25 7.55 3.40 11.92
CA ASP A 25 8.19 2.24 12.53
C ASP A 25 7.82 2.03 14.02
N PRO A 26 7.95 3.02 14.90
CA PRO A 26 7.57 2.84 16.31
C PRO A 26 6.09 2.50 16.49
N VAL A 27 5.21 3.06 15.65
CA VAL A 27 3.77 2.78 15.74
C VAL A 27 3.46 1.34 15.31
N PHE A 28 4.14 0.85 14.27
CA PHE A 28 3.97 -0.52 13.81
C PHE A 28 4.49 -1.55 14.81
N GLN A 29 5.57 -1.25 15.53
CA GLN A 29 6.06 -2.09 16.61
C GLN A 29 5.02 -2.26 17.73
N TYR A 30 4.30 -1.21 18.11
CA TYR A 30 3.18 -1.30 19.07
C TYR A 30 2.02 -2.19 18.57
N LEU A 31 1.87 -2.31 17.25
CA LEU A 31 0.87 -3.19 16.64
C LEU A 31 1.35 -4.64 16.48
N GLY A 32 2.54 -4.98 16.96
CA GLY A 32 3.14 -6.30 16.81
C GLY A 32 3.61 -6.60 15.38
N LEU A 33 3.83 -5.56 14.59
CA LEU A 33 4.28 -5.65 13.20
C LEU A 33 5.76 -5.26 13.11
N PRO A 34 6.56 -5.91 12.26
CA PRO A 34 7.93 -5.48 11.99
C PRO A 34 7.90 -4.09 11.34
N GLY A 35 8.84 -3.21 11.69
CA GLY A 35 8.88 -1.86 11.15
C GLY A 35 8.95 -1.78 9.64
N ALA A 36 9.61 -2.75 9.01
CA ALA A 36 9.63 -2.87 7.55
C ALA A 36 8.22 -2.99 6.91
N SER A 37 7.23 -3.47 7.66
CA SER A 37 5.84 -3.58 7.20
C SER A 37 5.17 -2.22 6.96
N ALA A 38 5.70 -1.15 7.53
CA ALA A 38 5.26 0.22 7.24
C ALA A 38 5.44 0.57 5.75
N ILE A 39 6.48 0.03 5.10
CA ILE A 39 6.72 0.20 3.67
C ILE A 39 5.59 -0.47 2.87
N ALA A 40 5.21 -1.69 3.23
CA ALA A 40 4.13 -2.40 2.59
C ALA A 40 2.79 -1.65 2.73
N PHE A 41 2.49 -1.16 3.94
CA PHE A 41 1.30 -0.36 4.20
C PHE A 41 1.28 0.93 3.38
N LEU A 42 2.36 1.72 3.41
CA LEU A 42 2.44 2.98 2.66
C LEU A 42 2.36 2.76 1.14
N THR A 43 2.97 1.69 0.65
CA THR A 43 2.88 1.32 -0.77
C THR A 43 1.44 0.99 -1.16
N GLY A 44 0.73 0.20 -0.34
CA GLY A 44 -0.68 -0.12 -0.55
C GLY A 44 -1.60 1.11 -0.45
N ALA A 45 -1.37 1.96 0.53
CA ALA A 45 -2.14 3.18 0.74
C ALA A 45 -1.94 4.21 -0.38
N SER A 46 -0.73 4.29 -0.95
CA SER A 46 -0.39 5.30 -1.95
C SER A 46 -0.63 4.85 -3.39
N VAL A 47 -0.39 3.58 -3.70
CA VAL A 47 -0.41 3.06 -5.08
C VAL A 47 -1.60 2.13 -5.29
N THR A 48 -1.44 0.86 -4.93
CA THR A 48 -2.47 -0.18 -5.08
C THR A 48 -2.28 -1.30 -4.07
N THR A 49 -3.35 -2.04 -3.80
CA THR A 49 -3.31 -3.25 -2.98
C THR A 49 -2.36 -4.31 -3.54
N TYR A 50 -2.28 -4.44 -4.87
CA TYR A 50 -1.37 -5.39 -5.52
C TYR A 50 0.11 -5.05 -5.28
N ALA A 51 0.46 -3.77 -5.26
CA ALA A 51 1.82 -3.34 -4.93
C ALA A 51 2.17 -3.67 -3.47
N CYS A 52 1.23 -3.56 -2.54
CA CYS A 52 1.41 -4.01 -1.17
C CYS A 52 1.68 -5.51 -1.10
N ILE A 53 0.90 -6.33 -1.81
CA ILE A 53 1.08 -7.79 -1.84
C ILE A 53 2.48 -8.14 -2.36
N ALA A 54 2.94 -7.50 -3.43
CA ALA A 54 4.28 -7.72 -3.97
C ALA A 54 5.38 -7.39 -2.95
N VAL A 55 5.23 -6.30 -2.20
CA VAL A 55 6.17 -5.94 -1.12
C VAL A 55 6.10 -6.95 0.03
N MET A 56 4.91 -7.38 0.44
CA MET A 56 4.74 -8.37 1.51
C MET A 56 5.37 -9.72 1.15
N LEU A 57 5.31 -10.13 -0.12
CA LEU A 57 5.93 -11.38 -0.59
C LEU A 57 7.47 -11.33 -0.54
N SER A 58 8.06 -10.13 -0.59
CA SER A 58 9.51 -9.95 -0.43
C SER A 58 9.97 -9.93 1.04
N MET A 59 9.02 -9.92 1.98
CA MET A 59 9.30 -9.85 3.42
C MET A 59 9.03 -11.20 4.09
N ALA A 60 9.83 -11.54 5.10
CA ALA A 60 9.57 -12.70 5.96
C ALA A 60 8.50 -12.33 7.01
N LEU A 61 7.24 -12.32 6.61
CA LEU A 61 6.10 -12.03 7.48
C LEU A 61 5.43 -13.32 7.95
N THR A 62 4.88 -13.29 9.17
CA THR A 62 3.97 -14.33 9.63
C THR A 62 2.57 -14.13 9.02
N LEU A 63 1.79 -15.20 8.97
CA LEU A 63 0.41 -15.15 8.45
C LEU A 63 -0.44 -14.11 9.22
N ARG A 64 -0.25 -14.02 10.54
CA ARG A 64 -0.90 -13.01 11.38
C ARG A 64 -0.55 -11.58 10.93
N GLN A 65 0.74 -11.29 10.77
CA GLN A 65 1.22 -9.98 10.35
C GLN A 65 0.72 -9.60 8.95
N ALA A 66 0.77 -10.54 8.01
CA ALA A 66 0.25 -10.34 6.66
C ALA A 66 -1.26 -10.06 6.65
N THR A 67 -2.03 -10.74 7.49
CA THR A 67 -3.48 -10.51 7.62
C THR A 67 -3.76 -9.09 8.16
N ILE A 68 -3.05 -8.66 9.20
CA ILE A 68 -3.23 -7.31 9.77
C ILE A 68 -2.90 -6.24 8.73
N ILE A 69 -1.76 -6.35 8.05
CA ILE A 69 -1.35 -5.40 7.02
C ILE A 69 -2.36 -5.35 5.88
N THR A 70 -2.85 -6.51 5.43
CA THR A 70 -3.83 -6.59 4.35
C THR A 70 -5.13 -5.86 4.71
N ILE A 71 -5.64 -6.06 5.91
CA ILE A 71 -6.87 -5.38 6.36
C ILE A 71 -6.63 -3.87 6.49
N MET A 72 -5.49 -3.44 7.04
CA MET A 72 -5.12 -2.02 7.08
C MET A 72 -5.11 -1.40 5.69
N VAL A 73 -4.51 -2.08 4.72
CA VAL A 73 -4.42 -1.61 3.34
C VAL A 73 -5.79 -1.60 2.66
N LEU A 74 -6.65 -2.59 2.90
CA LEU A 74 -8.01 -2.60 2.35
C LEU A 74 -8.84 -1.40 2.83
N ILE A 75 -8.63 -0.93 4.05
CA ILE A 75 -9.29 0.27 4.58
C ILE A 75 -8.68 1.55 3.97
N CYS A 76 -7.37 1.58 3.72
CA CYS A 76 -6.62 2.78 3.32
C CYS A 76 -6.09 2.74 1.89
N HIS A 77 -6.52 1.83 1.02
CA HIS A 77 -5.95 1.70 -0.32
C HIS A 77 -6.18 2.95 -1.19
N ALA A 78 -5.21 3.24 -2.05
CA ALA A 78 -5.29 4.30 -3.07
C ALA A 78 -5.78 5.67 -2.55
N LEU A 79 -5.38 6.08 -1.34
CA LEU A 79 -5.78 7.34 -0.71
C LEU A 79 -5.61 8.57 -1.62
N PRO A 80 -4.50 8.77 -2.37
CA PRO A 80 -4.34 9.95 -3.20
C PRO A 80 -5.38 10.03 -4.32
N LEU A 81 -5.70 8.88 -4.93
CA LEU A 81 -6.69 8.79 -5.99
C LEU A 81 -8.09 9.07 -5.47
N GLU A 82 -8.47 8.45 -4.37
CA GLU A 82 -9.78 8.64 -3.75
C GLU A 82 -9.95 10.07 -3.23
N CYS A 83 -8.93 10.67 -2.62
CA CYS A 83 -8.96 12.07 -2.20
C CYS A 83 -9.18 13.02 -3.39
N ALA A 84 -8.59 12.72 -4.55
CA ALA A 84 -8.79 13.51 -5.76
C ALA A 84 -10.24 13.41 -6.28
N VAL A 85 -10.85 12.23 -6.21
CA VAL A 85 -12.26 12.01 -6.59
C VAL A 85 -13.20 12.72 -5.61
N VAL A 86 -13.00 12.53 -4.31
CA VAL A 86 -13.80 13.16 -3.25
C VAL A 86 -13.77 14.70 -3.34
N LYS A 87 -12.61 15.25 -3.67
CA LYS A 87 -12.46 16.69 -3.92
C LYS A 87 -13.33 17.18 -5.08
N LYS A 88 -13.41 16.40 -6.17
CA LYS A 88 -14.25 16.74 -7.33
C LYS A 88 -15.75 16.71 -7.02
N VAL A 89 -16.17 15.88 -6.06
CA VAL A 89 -17.58 15.78 -5.60
C VAL A 89 -17.92 16.88 -4.57
N GLY A 90 -16.96 17.74 -4.22
CA GLY A 90 -17.19 18.85 -3.28
C GLY A 90 -17.08 18.48 -1.80
N SER A 91 -16.68 17.24 -1.48
CA SER A 91 -16.44 16.80 -0.10
C SER A 91 -15.01 17.12 0.35
N LYS A 92 -14.78 17.12 1.67
CA LYS A 92 -13.47 17.42 2.26
C LYS A 92 -12.57 16.17 2.23
N PRO A 93 -11.57 16.07 1.33
CA PRO A 93 -10.75 14.87 1.16
C PRO A 93 -9.90 14.56 2.39
N PHE A 94 -9.41 15.57 3.08
CA PHE A 94 -8.60 15.41 4.27
C PHE A 94 -9.36 14.69 5.40
N ARG A 95 -10.62 15.05 5.62
CA ARG A 95 -11.46 14.39 6.64
C ARG A 95 -11.67 12.91 6.33
N MET A 96 -11.89 12.59 5.06
CA MET A 96 -12.07 11.20 4.64
C MET A 96 -10.78 10.39 4.81
N ALA A 97 -9.64 10.92 4.38
CA ALA A 97 -8.34 10.28 4.56
C ALA A 97 -8.02 10.04 6.04
N PHE A 98 -8.27 11.04 6.89
CA PHE A 98 -8.05 10.94 8.33
C PHE A 98 -8.88 9.83 8.97
N ILE A 99 -10.19 9.76 8.67
CA ILE A 99 -11.09 8.71 9.19
C ILE A 99 -10.61 7.32 8.76
N ARG A 100 -10.17 7.15 7.52
CA ARG A 100 -9.66 5.87 7.03
C ARG A 100 -8.35 5.47 7.71
N ILE A 101 -7.42 6.40 7.86
CA ILE A 101 -6.14 6.13 8.54
C ILE A 101 -6.41 5.72 9.99
N VAL A 102 -7.20 6.48 10.73
CA VAL A 102 -7.57 6.15 12.12
C VAL A 102 -8.28 4.81 12.17
N GLY A 103 -9.23 4.55 11.26
CA GLY A 103 -9.94 3.27 11.18
C GLY A 103 -9.01 2.09 10.90
N ALA A 104 -8.01 2.25 10.03
CA ALA A 104 -7.03 1.20 9.75
C ALA A 104 -6.16 0.87 10.98
N PHE A 105 -5.70 1.88 11.71
CA PHE A 105 -4.93 1.67 12.93
C PHE A 105 -5.77 1.05 14.05
N LEU A 106 -7.02 1.46 14.22
CA LEU A 106 -7.94 0.84 15.19
C LEU A 106 -8.24 -0.61 14.83
N ALA A 107 -8.45 -0.91 13.55
CA ALA A 107 -8.64 -2.28 13.08
C ALA A 107 -7.39 -3.13 13.30
N ALA A 108 -6.20 -2.60 13.05
CA ALA A 108 -4.94 -3.29 13.32
C ALA A 108 -4.77 -3.60 14.81
N LEU A 109 -5.05 -2.62 15.68
CA LEU A 109 -4.99 -2.79 17.13
C LEU A 109 -5.97 -3.87 17.60
N TYR A 110 -7.21 -3.82 17.12
CA TYR A 110 -8.23 -4.82 17.42
C TYR A 110 -7.81 -6.21 16.97
N LEU A 111 -7.31 -6.34 15.75
CA LEU A 111 -6.83 -7.61 15.22
C LEU A 111 -5.62 -8.15 15.98
N ASN A 112 -4.70 -7.26 16.39
CA ASN A 112 -3.55 -7.64 17.20
C ASN A 112 -3.97 -8.24 18.55
N LEU A 113 -5.10 -7.82 19.12
CA LEU A 113 -5.64 -8.35 20.36
C LEU A 113 -6.44 -9.66 20.17
N VAL A 114 -7.14 -9.80 19.05
CA VAL A 114 -8.08 -10.90 18.81
C VAL A 114 -7.43 -12.06 18.05
N LEU A 115 -6.49 -11.82 17.16
CA LEU A 115 -5.86 -12.90 16.42
C LEU A 115 -4.89 -13.68 17.31
N PRO A 116 -5.01 -15.00 17.36
CA PRO A 116 -4.03 -15.86 18.01
C PRO A 116 -2.66 -15.75 17.30
N GLU A 117 -1.62 -16.12 18.00
CA GLU A 117 -0.26 -16.15 17.42
C GLU A 117 -0.18 -17.26 16.37
N MET A 118 -0.35 -16.89 15.11
CA MET A 118 -0.12 -17.76 13.96
C MET A 118 1.31 -17.53 13.44
N ASN A 119 2.24 -18.33 13.92
CA ASN A 119 3.65 -18.28 13.52
C ASN A 119 3.91 -18.96 12.16
N ALA A 120 2.87 -19.39 11.46
CA ALA A 120 3.02 -19.94 10.11
C ALA A 120 3.59 -18.85 9.17
N PRO A 121 4.64 -19.15 8.39
CA PRO A 121 5.17 -18.18 7.44
C PRO A 121 4.12 -17.86 6.38
N PHE A 122 3.91 -16.59 6.13
CA PHE A 122 3.14 -16.13 4.99
C PHE A 122 4.01 -16.34 3.74
N CYS A 123 3.70 -17.36 2.97
CA CYS A 123 4.23 -17.70 1.65
C CYS A 123 5.38 -16.78 1.17
N GLY A 124 6.62 -17.07 1.55
CA GLY A 124 7.67 -16.16 1.13
C GLY A 124 9.06 -16.74 1.31
N VAL A 125 9.51 -17.42 0.32
CA VAL A 125 10.93 -17.48 0.07
C VAL A 125 11.28 -16.20 -0.66
N GLY A 126 12.13 -15.36 -0.06
CA GLY A 126 12.52 -14.06 -0.60
C GLY A 126 12.92 -14.11 -2.08
N GLN A 127 11.98 -13.73 -2.91
CA GLN A 127 12.35 -13.21 -4.22
C GLN A 127 12.73 -11.75 -3.95
N THR A 128 14.01 -11.48 -4.00
CA THR A 128 14.55 -10.13 -4.07
C THR A 128 13.95 -9.47 -5.31
N LEU A 129 12.85 -8.74 -5.11
CA LEU A 129 12.39 -7.82 -6.13
C LEU A 129 13.42 -6.68 -6.13
N GLU A 130 14.38 -6.76 -7.03
CA GLU A 130 15.23 -5.63 -7.38
C GLU A 130 14.30 -4.45 -7.65
N ALA A 131 14.61 -3.30 -7.06
CA ALA A 131 13.84 -2.09 -7.30
C ALA A 131 13.84 -1.83 -8.82
N PRO A 132 12.68 -1.84 -9.48
CA PRO A 132 12.64 -1.72 -10.93
C PRO A 132 13.25 -0.37 -11.32
N SER A 133 14.06 -0.37 -12.36
CA SER A 133 14.64 0.87 -12.89
C SER A 133 13.53 1.81 -13.35
N LEU A 134 13.82 3.11 -13.37
CA LEU A 134 12.83 4.14 -13.77
C LEU A 134 12.25 3.85 -15.15
N SER A 135 13.05 3.30 -16.06
CA SER A 135 12.63 2.89 -17.40
C SER A 135 11.60 1.76 -17.36
N THR A 136 11.82 0.73 -16.55
CA THR A 136 10.88 -0.39 -16.42
C THR A 136 9.57 0.03 -15.79
N VAL A 137 9.61 0.94 -14.81
CA VAL A 137 8.39 1.50 -14.19
C VAL A 137 7.57 2.31 -15.20
N LEU A 138 8.23 3.08 -16.07
CA LEU A 138 7.57 3.85 -17.13
C LEU A 138 7.01 2.95 -18.23
N GLU A 139 7.73 1.92 -18.63
CA GLU A 139 7.27 0.95 -19.64
C GLU A 139 6.04 0.16 -19.12
N GLU A 140 6.09 -0.34 -17.90
CA GLU A 140 4.94 -1.03 -17.29
C GLU A 140 3.72 -0.12 -17.13
N TRP A 141 3.95 1.15 -16.77
CA TRP A 141 2.88 2.14 -16.70
C TRP A 141 2.28 2.43 -18.08
N ALA A 142 3.11 2.63 -19.10
CA ALA A 142 2.65 2.85 -20.46
C ALA A 142 1.88 1.64 -21.00
N MET A 143 2.41 0.43 -20.82
CA MET A 143 1.78 -0.82 -21.25
C MET A 143 0.43 -1.05 -20.55
N SER A 144 0.37 -0.84 -19.23
CA SER A 144 -0.88 -0.98 -18.47
C SER A 144 -1.90 0.10 -18.85
N SER A 145 -1.46 1.32 -19.15
CA SER A 145 -2.33 2.41 -19.61
C SER A 145 -2.92 2.15 -20.99
N VAL A 146 -2.13 1.64 -21.91
CA VAL A 146 -2.56 1.21 -23.25
C VAL A 146 -3.54 0.05 -23.12
N ARG A 147 -3.22 -0.97 -22.32
CA ARG A 147 -4.09 -2.12 -22.11
C ARG A 147 -5.44 -1.74 -21.53
N LEU A 148 -5.46 -0.84 -20.53
CA LEU A 148 -6.70 -0.31 -19.96
C LEU A 148 -7.51 0.49 -20.99
N SER A 149 -6.84 1.30 -21.83
CA SER A 149 -7.50 2.03 -22.89
C SER A 149 -8.15 1.09 -23.92
N PHE A 150 -7.44 0.04 -24.34
CA PHE A 150 -7.98 -0.99 -25.22
C PHE A 150 -9.16 -1.73 -24.58
N MET A 151 -9.11 -2.00 -23.28
CA MET A 151 -10.18 -2.71 -22.56
C MET A 151 -11.45 -1.84 -22.40
N ILE A 152 -11.29 -0.51 -22.35
CA ILE A 152 -12.41 0.43 -22.23
C ILE A 152 -13.02 0.78 -23.60
N PHE A 153 -12.19 0.87 -24.63
CA PHE A 153 -12.64 1.25 -25.99
C PHE A 153 -12.83 0.06 -26.93
N GLY A 154 -12.44 -1.14 -26.51
CA GLY A 154 -12.51 -2.36 -27.33
C GLY A 154 -13.75 -3.24 -27.10
N ILE A 155 -14.82 -2.68 -26.46
CA ILE A 155 -16.14 -3.31 -26.33
C ILE A 155 -17.08 -2.74 -27.38
#